data_290aac179773ebe0bc94d7ba10b9d710
#
_entry.id   290aac179773ebe0bc94d7ba10b9d710
#
_cell.length_a   1.000
_cell.length_b   1.000
_cell.length_c   1.000
_cell.angle_alpha   90.00
_cell.angle_beta   90.00
_cell.angle_gamma   90.00
#
_symmetry.space_group_name_H-M   'P 1'
#
loop_
_entity.id
_entity.type
_entity.pdbx_description
1 polymer ?
#
loop_
_entity_poly.entity_id
_entity_poly.type
_entity_poly.pdbx_seq_one_letter_code
_entity_poly.pdbx_strand_id
1 'polypeptide(L)'
;MRGGPSGSGKSFLAVQISTLLDAPIIEIDDFVSWDCFAGWWPRFDAQVLTTLLAGRDAVYQARDWSDWYGSSLGEWKTQPWSATIVVEGVTCTRRQTIGRLVYAVWVQAPAELRLARGMVRGRAFPGKEELWQRWMREEDAFFAADDTRNRADIIVDTSVFGVPTA
;
A
#
# COMPACT_ATOMS: atom_id res chain seq x y z
N MET A 1 9.30 -3.74 3.22
CA MET A 1 8.06 -3.03 2.86
C MET A 1 8.22 -2.23 1.58
N ARG A 2 7.14 -2.04 0.80
CA ARG A 2 7.15 -1.24 -0.42
C ARG A 2 6.11 -0.16 -0.36
N GLY A 3 6.59 1.07 -0.19
CA GLY A 3 5.79 2.27 -0.21
C GLY A 3 5.88 2.99 -1.56
N GLY A 4 5.07 4.02 -1.69
CA GLY A 4 5.04 4.89 -2.86
C GLY A 4 3.61 5.26 -3.22
N PRO A 5 3.43 6.21 -4.12
CA PRO A 5 2.10 6.70 -4.48
C PRO A 5 1.26 5.68 -5.24
N SER A 6 -0.04 5.81 -5.18
CA SER A 6 -1.00 4.97 -5.91
C SER A 6 -0.77 5.03 -7.41
N GLY A 7 -1.00 3.93 -8.12
CA GLY A 7 -0.71 3.82 -9.55
C GLY A 7 0.78 3.68 -9.93
N SER A 8 1.70 3.68 -8.95
CA SER A 8 3.14 3.55 -9.22
C SER A 8 3.61 2.12 -9.55
N GLY A 9 2.75 1.10 -9.52
CA GLY A 9 3.14 -0.29 -9.82
C GLY A 9 3.65 -1.09 -8.61
N LYS A 10 3.43 -0.62 -7.39
CA LYS A 10 3.83 -1.30 -6.14
C LYS A 10 3.38 -2.75 -6.06
N SER A 11 2.10 -3.01 -6.31
CA SER A 11 1.52 -4.36 -6.19
C SER A 11 2.14 -5.33 -7.20
N PHE A 12 2.41 -4.88 -8.43
CA PHE A 12 3.13 -5.70 -9.42
C PHE A 12 4.53 -6.10 -8.90
N LEU A 13 5.31 -5.12 -8.44
CA LEU A 13 6.63 -5.40 -7.87
C LEU A 13 6.54 -6.25 -6.59
N ALA A 14 5.47 -6.07 -5.79
CA ALA A 14 5.24 -6.87 -4.59
C ALA A 14 5.11 -8.35 -4.90
N VAL A 15 4.32 -8.71 -5.91
CA VAL A 15 4.15 -10.09 -6.37
C VAL A 15 5.48 -10.69 -6.82
N GLN A 16 6.26 -9.94 -7.61
CA GLN A 16 7.56 -10.45 -8.09
C GLN A 16 8.51 -10.78 -6.92
N ILE A 17 8.62 -9.90 -5.95
CA ILE A 17 9.51 -10.13 -4.81
C ILE A 17 8.95 -11.17 -3.83
N SER A 18 7.64 -11.23 -3.62
CA SER A 18 6.98 -12.30 -2.87
C SER A 18 7.32 -13.67 -3.44
N THR A 19 7.20 -13.82 -4.76
CA THR A 19 7.55 -15.06 -5.46
C THR A 19 9.04 -15.41 -5.31
N LEU A 20 9.93 -14.42 -5.46
CA LEU A 20 11.38 -14.65 -5.35
C LEU A 20 11.82 -15.02 -3.93
N LEU A 21 11.14 -14.48 -2.90
CA LEU A 21 11.48 -14.71 -1.50
C LEU A 21 10.65 -15.83 -0.85
N ASP A 22 9.70 -16.42 -1.58
CA ASP A 22 8.70 -17.34 -1.02
C ASP A 22 8.05 -16.74 0.23
N ALA A 23 7.61 -15.48 0.14
CA ALA A 23 7.14 -14.70 1.28
C ALA A 23 5.70 -14.22 1.07
N PRO A 24 4.82 -14.30 2.07
CA PRO A 24 3.45 -13.80 1.96
C PRO A 24 3.42 -12.28 1.81
N ILE A 25 2.34 -11.77 1.19
CA ILE A 25 2.07 -10.34 1.05
C ILE A 25 0.97 -9.92 2.02
N ILE A 26 1.15 -8.80 2.70
CA ILE A 26 0.09 -8.08 3.42
C ILE A 26 -0.13 -6.75 2.71
N GLU A 27 -1.37 -6.51 2.32
CA GLU A 27 -1.77 -5.31 1.59
C GLU A 27 -2.32 -4.26 2.56
N ILE A 28 -1.83 -3.03 2.47
CA ILE A 28 -2.35 -1.91 3.28
C ILE A 28 -3.78 -1.53 2.86
N ASP A 29 -4.19 -1.92 1.67
CA ASP A 29 -5.56 -1.74 1.21
C ASP A 29 -6.59 -2.49 2.10
N ASP A 30 -6.17 -3.50 2.87
CA ASP A 30 -6.99 -4.12 3.93
C ASP A 30 -7.24 -3.18 5.14
N PHE A 31 -6.56 -2.05 5.23
CA PHE A 31 -6.61 -1.15 6.39
C PHE A 31 -7.03 0.27 6.04
N VAL A 32 -6.63 0.77 4.88
CA VAL A 32 -6.91 2.12 4.39
C VAL A 32 -8.33 2.22 3.81
N SER A 33 -8.87 3.44 3.76
CA SER A 33 -10.10 3.74 3.02
C SER A 33 -9.98 5.11 2.35
N TRP A 34 -10.88 5.43 1.42
CA TRP A 34 -10.90 6.75 0.78
C TRP A 34 -11.08 7.92 1.75
N ASP A 35 -11.70 7.67 2.90
CA ASP A 35 -11.93 8.70 3.93
C ASP A 35 -10.88 8.63 5.06
N CYS A 36 -9.99 7.66 5.04
CA CYS A 36 -8.97 7.46 6.08
C CYS A 36 -7.62 7.11 5.48
N PHE A 37 -7.05 8.07 4.73
CA PHE A 37 -5.79 7.89 4.01
C PHE A 37 -4.61 7.49 4.91
N ALA A 38 -4.41 8.17 6.03
CA ALA A 38 -3.23 7.96 6.90
C ALA A 38 -3.57 7.36 8.28
N GLY A 39 -4.85 7.28 8.65
CA GLY A 39 -5.31 6.86 9.97
C GLY A 39 -5.35 5.35 10.19
N TRP A 40 -4.99 4.54 9.21
CA TRP A 40 -4.99 3.08 9.30
C TRP A 40 -3.91 2.49 10.23
N TRP A 41 -2.86 3.24 10.50
CA TRP A 41 -1.66 2.77 11.19
C TRP A 41 -1.90 2.11 12.56
N PRO A 42 -2.67 2.69 13.52
CA PRO A 42 -2.84 2.08 14.82
C PRO A 42 -3.45 0.67 14.75
N ARG A 43 -4.37 0.45 13.81
CA ARG A 43 -5.01 -0.86 13.62
C ARG A 43 -4.02 -1.87 13.03
N PHE A 44 -3.24 -1.49 12.04
CA PHE A 44 -2.20 -2.33 11.46
C PHE A 44 -1.10 -2.66 12.48
N ASP A 45 -0.63 -1.68 13.22
CA ASP A 45 0.41 -1.89 14.24
C ASP A 45 -0.07 -2.89 15.32
N ALA A 46 -1.27 -2.71 15.84
CA ALA A 46 -1.81 -3.57 16.89
C ALA A 46 -2.17 -4.98 16.40
N GLN A 47 -2.82 -5.10 15.25
CA GLN A 47 -3.34 -6.38 14.77
C GLN A 47 -2.30 -7.19 14.00
N VAL A 48 -1.36 -6.53 13.33
CA VAL A 48 -0.42 -7.20 12.42
C VAL A 48 1.02 -7.05 12.87
N LEU A 49 1.55 -5.83 12.85
CA LEU A 49 2.99 -5.64 12.95
C LEU A 49 3.56 -6.10 14.30
N THR A 50 2.96 -5.66 15.40
CA THR A 50 3.37 -6.05 16.75
C THR A 50 3.26 -7.56 16.97
N THR A 51 2.23 -8.20 16.41
CA THR A 51 1.98 -9.64 16.55
C THR A 51 3.01 -10.46 15.76
N LEU A 52 3.27 -10.08 14.51
CA LEU A 52 4.27 -10.76 13.67
C LEU A 52 5.70 -10.57 14.19
N LEU A 53 6.05 -9.39 14.68
CA LEU A 53 7.36 -9.15 15.31
C LEU A 53 7.57 -9.96 16.59
N ALA A 54 6.48 -10.36 17.26
CA ALA A 54 6.52 -11.27 18.41
C ALA A 54 6.54 -12.76 18.01
N GLY A 55 6.69 -13.10 16.73
CA GLY A 55 6.76 -14.49 16.25
C GLY A 55 5.41 -15.22 16.26
N ARG A 56 4.29 -14.49 16.19
CA ARG A 56 2.92 -15.04 16.27
C ARG A 56 2.11 -14.72 15.03
N ASP A 57 1.13 -15.56 14.74
CA ASP A 57 0.17 -15.34 13.66
C ASP A 57 -0.63 -14.05 13.90
N ALA A 58 -0.79 -13.23 12.87
CA ALA A 58 -1.61 -12.03 12.93
C ALA A 58 -3.05 -12.35 12.50
N VAL A 59 -4.01 -11.82 13.25
CA VAL A 59 -5.43 -11.89 12.91
C VAL A 59 -5.97 -10.47 12.83
N TYR A 60 -6.54 -10.12 11.68
CA TYR A 60 -7.04 -8.77 11.43
C TYR A 60 -8.27 -8.78 10.54
N GLN A 61 -9.06 -7.72 10.62
CA GLN A 61 -10.26 -7.57 9.81
C GLN A 61 -9.94 -6.69 8.61
N ALA A 62 -10.13 -7.21 7.40
CA ALA A 62 -9.90 -6.46 6.17
C ALA A 62 -10.98 -5.39 5.93
N ARG A 63 -10.69 -4.40 5.11
CA ARG A 63 -11.71 -3.48 4.58
C ARG A 63 -12.62 -4.20 3.59
N ASP A 64 -13.90 -3.88 3.64
CA ASP A 64 -14.86 -4.26 2.61
C ASP A 64 -14.87 -3.17 1.53
N TRP A 65 -14.46 -3.53 0.34
CA TRP A 65 -14.42 -2.66 -0.82
C TRP A 65 -15.65 -2.80 -1.72
N SER A 66 -16.68 -3.52 -1.29
CA SER A 66 -17.92 -3.70 -2.05
C SER A 66 -18.67 -2.37 -2.25
N ASP A 67 -18.54 -1.45 -1.30
CA ASP A 67 -19.11 -0.09 -1.36
C ASP A 67 -18.23 0.93 -2.11
N TRP A 68 -17.09 0.52 -2.67
CA TRP A 68 -16.07 1.36 -3.33
C TRP A 68 -15.28 2.29 -2.41
N TYR A 69 -15.77 2.59 -1.23
CA TYR A 69 -15.13 3.53 -0.31
C TYR A 69 -14.26 2.83 0.72
N GLY A 70 -14.45 1.51 0.91
CA GLY A 70 -13.80 0.78 1.98
C GLY A 70 -14.23 1.30 3.36
N SER A 71 -15.46 1.81 3.47
CA SER A 71 -15.95 2.47 4.69
C SER A 71 -16.13 1.49 5.83
N SER A 72 -16.59 0.26 5.51
CA SER A 72 -16.85 -0.80 6.49
C SER A 72 -15.69 -1.80 6.59
N LEU A 73 -15.72 -2.56 7.67
CA LEU A 73 -14.86 -3.72 7.85
C LEU A 73 -15.57 -4.96 7.33
N GLY A 74 -14.82 -5.81 6.60
CA GLY A 74 -15.29 -7.02 5.99
C GLY A 74 -14.86 -8.28 6.76
N GLU A 75 -14.27 -9.22 6.06
CA GLU A 75 -13.87 -10.51 6.61
C GLU A 75 -12.65 -10.44 7.55
N TRP A 76 -12.57 -11.40 8.44
CA TRP A 76 -11.37 -11.64 9.23
C TRP A 76 -10.36 -12.46 8.42
N LYS A 77 -9.11 -12.00 8.40
CA LYS A 77 -7.98 -12.67 7.77
C LYS A 77 -6.99 -13.14 8.83
N THR A 78 -6.38 -14.28 8.59
CA THR A 78 -5.24 -14.77 9.36
C THR A 78 -4.01 -14.77 8.47
N GLN A 79 -2.96 -14.09 8.92
CA GLN A 79 -1.64 -14.17 8.32
C GLN A 79 -0.76 -15.02 9.24
N PRO A 80 -0.45 -16.26 8.87
CA PRO A 80 0.52 -17.07 9.58
C PRO A 80 1.86 -16.35 9.69
N TRP A 81 2.53 -16.53 10.80
CA TRP A 81 3.87 -15.98 10.97
C TRP A 81 4.82 -16.54 9.91
N SER A 82 5.68 -15.68 9.39
CA SER A 82 6.75 -16.05 8.49
C SER A 82 7.99 -15.21 8.81
N ALA A 83 9.18 -15.81 8.65
CA ALA A 83 10.45 -15.12 8.86
C ALA A 83 10.64 -13.92 7.90
N THR A 84 10.00 -13.99 6.74
CA THR A 84 10.00 -12.89 5.76
C THR A 84 8.58 -12.61 5.32
N ILE A 85 8.17 -11.35 5.39
CA ILE A 85 6.86 -10.88 4.96
C ILE A 85 7.02 -9.63 4.11
N VAL A 86 6.31 -9.59 3.01
CA VAL A 86 6.20 -8.42 2.15
C VAL A 86 4.99 -7.62 2.57
N VAL A 87 5.16 -6.36 2.96
CA VAL A 87 4.05 -5.44 3.17
C VAL A 87 4.05 -4.42 2.05
N GLU A 88 2.92 -4.24 1.38
CA GLU A 88 2.80 -3.30 0.28
C GLU A 88 1.60 -2.36 0.45
N GLY A 89 1.71 -1.17 -0.07
CA GLY A 89 0.63 -0.19 -0.13
C GLY A 89 1.10 1.23 0.12
N VAL A 90 0.17 2.17 0.02
CA VAL A 90 0.46 3.58 0.26
C VAL A 90 0.88 3.78 1.72
N THR A 91 1.85 4.64 1.94
CA THR A 91 2.33 5.01 3.28
C THR A 91 2.84 3.86 4.17
N CYS A 92 3.02 2.62 3.65
CA CYS A 92 3.50 1.50 4.46
C CYS A 92 4.95 1.67 4.94
N THR A 93 5.78 2.45 4.26
CA THR A 93 7.15 2.81 4.66
C THR A 93 7.22 4.14 5.40
N ARG A 94 6.16 4.49 6.10
CA ARG A 94 6.01 5.71 6.89
C ARG A 94 7.01 5.78 8.05
N ARG A 95 7.21 6.96 8.62
CA ARG A 95 8.21 7.21 9.68
C ARG A 95 8.07 6.27 10.89
N GLN A 96 6.83 5.89 11.26
CA GLN A 96 6.58 4.96 12.37
C GLN A 96 7.12 3.54 12.14
N THR A 97 7.49 3.18 10.91
CA THR A 97 8.08 1.88 10.58
C THR A 97 9.61 1.85 10.72
N ILE A 98 10.25 2.99 11.00
CA ILE A 98 11.70 3.06 11.19
C ILE A 98 12.13 2.10 12.33
N GLY A 99 13.17 1.31 12.08
CA GLY A 99 13.67 0.31 13.02
C GLY A 99 12.86 -0.99 13.08
N ARG A 100 11.74 -1.06 12.34
CA ARG A 100 10.88 -2.26 12.25
C ARG A 100 10.93 -2.92 10.86
N LEU A 101 11.61 -2.30 9.91
CA LEU A 101 11.79 -2.79 8.54
C LEU A 101 13.22 -3.23 8.34
N VAL A 102 13.38 -4.36 7.65
CA VAL A 102 14.69 -4.78 7.15
C VAL A 102 15.03 -4.01 5.87
N TYR A 103 14.03 -3.72 5.05
CA TYR A 103 14.22 -3.07 3.76
C TYR A 103 12.99 -2.25 3.33
N ALA A 104 13.23 -1.02 2.92
CA ALA A 104 12.22 -0.09 2.41
C ALA A 104 12.44 0.20 0.92
N VAL A 105 11.46 -0.09 0.09
CA VAL A 105 11.49 0.21 -1.35
C VAL A 105 10.49 1.32 -1.66
N TRP A 106 10.93 2.37 -2.32
CA TRP A 106 10.05 3.38 -2.90
C TRP A 106 9.80 3.08 -4.36
N VAL A 107 8.53 2.99 -4.75
CA VAL A 107 8.12 2.77 -6.14
C VAL A 107 7.46 4.04 -6.66
N GLN A 108 7.94 4.56 -7.78
CA GLN A 108 7.44 5.81 -8.36
C GLN A 108 7.10 5.69 -9.84
N ALA A 109 6.25 6.59 -10.31
CA ALA A 109 5.98 6.90 -11.70
C ALA A 109 5.46 8.34 -11.80
N PRO A 110 5.51 9.00 -12.97
CA PRO A 110 4.93 10.32 -13.20
C PRO A 110 3.45 10.37 -12.81
N ALA A 111 3.01 11.50 -12.28
CA ALA A 111 1.63 11.67 -11.77
C ALA A 111 0.57 11.36 -12.85
N GLU A 112 0.77 11.82 -14.08
CA GLU A 112 -0.14 11.56 -15.20
C GLU A 112 -0.27 10.07 -15.51
N LEU A 113 0.86 9.33 -15.51
CA LEU A 113 0.85 7.89 -15.72
C LEU A 113 0.16 7.15 -14.56
N ARG A 114 0.37 7.59 -13.33
CA ARG A 114 -0.29 7.04 -12.14
C ARG A 114 -1.81 7.22 -12.22
N LEU A 115 -2.27 8.43 -12.59
CA LEU A 115 -3.69 8.72 -12.78
C LEU A 115 -4.29 7.85 -13.90
N ALA A 116 -3.63 7.79 -15.05
CA ALA A 116 -4.08 6.96 -16.18
C ALA A 116 -4.22 5.48 -15.78
N ARG A 117 -3.24 4.93 -15.04
CA ARG A 117 -3.31 3.56 -14.50
C ARG A 117 -4.46 3.39 -13.50
N GLY A 118 -4.72 4.40 -12.68
CA GLY A 118 -5.84 4.41 -11.75
C GLY A 118 -7.20 4.42 -12.45
N MET A 119 -7.32 5.15 -13.55
CA MET A 119 -8.57 5.23 -14.32
C MET A 119 -8.94 3.91 -14.98
N VAL A 120 -7.98 3.14 -15.49
CA VAL A 120 -8.27 1.81 -16.08
C VAL A 120 -8.45 0.72 -15.02
N ARG A 121 -7.94 0.91 -13.80
CA ARG A 121 -8.05 -0.07 -12.73
C ARG A 121 -9.44 -0.02 -12.08
N GLY A 122 -10.05 -1.18 -11.91
CA GLY A 122 -11.34 -1.30 -11.24
C GLY A 122 -12.52 -0.77 -12.09
N ARG A 123 -13.68 -0.70 -11.46
CA ARG A 123 -14.93 -0.30 -12.11
C ARG A 123 -14.99 1.22 -12.32
N ALA A 124 -15.59 1.65 -13.44
CA ALA A 124 -15.93 3.04 -13.65
C ALA A 124 -17.14 3.46 -12.79
N PHE A 125 -17.08 4.63 -12.19
CA PHE A 125 -18.18 5.25 -11.44
C PHE A 125 -18.09 6.78 -11.55
N PRO A 126 -19.23 7.51 -11.41
CA PRO A 126 -19.20 8.97 -11.41
C PRO A 126 -18.29 9.53 -10.32
N GLY A 127 -17.47 10.53 -10.65
CA GLY A 127 -16.55 11.16 -9.68
C GLY A 127 -15.26 10.38 -9.41
N LYS A 128 -14.99 9.29 -10.14
CA LYS A 128 -13.78 8.48 -9.95
C LYS A 128 -12.50 9.30 -10.13
N GLU A 129 -12.45 10.15 -11.14
CA GLU A 129 -11.26 10.94 -11.43
C GLU A 129 -10.99 11.97 -10.33
N GLU A 130 -12.02 12.69 -9.89
CA GLU A 130 -11.94 13.67 -8.81
C GLU A 130 -11.49 13.02 -7.49
N LEU A 131 -12.00 11.82 -7.21
CA LEU A 131 -11.62 11.05 -6.05
C LEU A 131 -10.14 10.64 -6.11
N TRP A 132 -9.66 10.16 -7.26
CA TRP A 132 -8.26 9.84 -7.48
C TRP A 132 -7.35 11.06 -7.37
N GLN A 133 -7.74 12.19 -7.94
CA GLN A 133 -6.98 13.44 -7.83
C GLN A 133 -6.91 13.95 -6.38
N ARG A 134 -8.02 13.84 -5.62
CA ARG A 134 -8.02 14.16 -4.18
C ARG A 134 -7.03 13.26 -3.44
N TRP A 135 -7.10 11.96 -3.66
CA TRP A 135 -6.20 10.99 -3.06
C TRP A 135 -4.73 11.27 -3.37
N MET A 136 -4.41 11.55 -4.63
CA MET A 136 -3.05 11.88 -5.05
C MET A 136 -2.52 13.14 -4.33
N ARG A 137 -3.36 14.16 -4.12
CA ARG A 137 -2.95 15.35 -3.34
C ARG A 137 -2.68 15.01 -1.88
N GLU A 138 -3.48 14.16 -1.28
CA GLU A 138 -3.26 13.68 0.10
C GLU A 138 -1.98 12.86 0.21
N GLU A 139 -1.70 11.99 -0.77
CA GLU A 139 -0.43 11.26 -0.87
C GLU A 139 0.77 12.20 -0.94
N ASP A 140 0.74 13.17 -1.85
CA ASP A 140 1.85 14.09 -2.07
C ASP A 140 2.13 14.92 -0.80
N ALA A 141 1.09 15.41 -0.14
CA ALA A 141 1.21 16.13 1.13
C ALA A 141 1.80 15.24 2.25
N PHE A 142 1.32 14.00 2.36
CA PHE A 142 1.84 13.04 3.34
C PHE A 142 3.31 12.73 3.07
N PHE A 143 3.67 12.38 1.85
CA PHE A 143 5.04 11.99 1.51
C PHE A 143 6.03 13.13 1.68
N ALA A 144 5.62 14.36 1.39
CA ALA A 144 6.44 15.56 1.63
C ALA A 144 6.70 15.76 3.14
N ALA A 145 5.65 15.65 3.97
CA ALA A 145 5.77 15.83 5.42
C ALA A 145 6.51 14.67 6.11
N ASP A 146 6.32 13.46 5.64
CA ASP A 146 6.92 12.24 6.20
C ASP A 146 8.34 11.98 5.69
N ASP A 147 8.75 12.62 4.58
CA ASP A 147 10.04 12.41 3.91
C ASP A 147 10.28 10.93 3.51
N THR A 148 9.21 10.25 3.13
CA THR A 148 9.19 8.79 2.92
C THR A 148 10.17 8.35 1.83
N ARG A 149 10.21 9.09 0.71
CA ARG A 149 11.04 8.76 -0.46
C ARG A 149 12.54 8.74 -0.12
N ASN A 150 13.00 9.73 0.63
CA ASN A 150 14.43 9.88 0.96
C ASN A 150 14.91 8.87 2.01
N ARG A 151 13.97 8.19 2.69
CA ARG A 151 14.29 7.12 3.66
C ARG A 151 14.28 5.72 3.05
N ALA A 152 13.95 5.61 1.75
CA ALA A 152 13.95 4.32 1.08
C ALA A 152 15.37 3.82 0.80
N ASP A 153 15.59 2.53 0.98
CA ASP A 153 16.86 1.86 0.65
C ASP A 153 17.05 1.75 -0.87
N ILE A 154 15.94 1.59 -1.61
CA ILE A 154 15.92 1.57 -3.07
C ILE A 154 14.75 2.40 -3.61
N ILE A 155 15.01 3.10 -4.71
CA ILE A 155 13.98 3.77 -5.53
C ILE A 155 13.84 3.00 -6.83
N VAL A 156 12.61 2.58 -7.14
CA VAL A 156 12.25 1.90 -8.40
C VAL A 156 11.34 2.81 -9.21
N ASP A 157 11.79 3.17 -10.40
CA ASP A 157 11.00 3.93 -11.37
C ASP A 157 10.32 2.99 -12.36
N THR A 158 9.01 3.08 -12.46
CA THR A 158 8.18 2.23 -13.32
C THR A 158 7.62 2.97 -14.53
N SER A 159 8.15 4.14 -14.86
CA SER A 159 7.70 4.95 -16.00
C SER A 159 7.78 4.22 -17.34
N VAL A 160 8.72 3.29 -17.46
CA VAL A 160 8.92 2.47 -18.67
C VAL A 160 7.79 1.44 -18.94
N PHE A 161 6.98 1.14 -17.92
CA PHE A 161 5.89 0.16 -18.04
C PHE A 161 4.55 0.84 -18.33
N GLY A 162 4.28 1.50 -19.34
CA GLY A 162 3.03 2.10 -19.79
C GLY A 162 1.77 1.89 -18.91
N VAL A 163 0.61 2.18 -19.48
CA VAL A 163 -0.70 1.84 -18.88
C VAL A 163 -1.04 0.41 -19.29
N PRO A 164 -1.43 -0.48 -18.36
CA PRO A 164 -1.92 -1.81 -18.73
C PRO A 164 -3.11 -1.69 -19.67
N THR A 165 -3.12 -2.46 -20.73
CA THR A 165 -4.32 -2.64 -21.56
C THR A 165 -5.32 -3.49 -20.77
N ALA A 166 -6.58 -3.05 -20.74
CA ALA A 166 -7.68 -3.75 -20.10
C ALA A 166 -7.95 -5.11 -20.75
#